data_f4893addc925be30c429d8aa9026e744
#
_entry.id   f4893addc925be30c429d8aa9026e744
#
_cell.length_a   1.000
_cell.length_b   1.000
_cell.length_c   1.000
_cell.angle_alpha   90.00
_cell.angle_beta   90.00
_cell.angle_gamma   90.00
#
_symmetry.space_group_name_H-M   'P 1'
#
loop_
_entity.id
_entity.type
_entity.pdbx_description
1 polymer ?
#
loop_
_entity_poly.entity_id
_entity_poly.type
_entity_poly.pdbx_seq_one_letter_code
_entity_poly.pdbx_strand_id
1 'polypeptide(L)'
;IQRMIQKRRSQQADQRNVTNFGAGGVSVAIGELADGLQIDLDKVPKKYAGLDGTEIAISESQERMAVVVDPKDVDEFMKYASEENLEATKVAVVTEDPRLVLSWRGKEIVNLSRAFLDTNGAHQETTVAVDIPNRKDSILVREDVKDVREKWLGMLKD
;
A
#
# COMPACT_ATOMS: atom_id res chain seq x y z
N ILE A 1 4.64 -12.02 -7.54
CA ILE A 1 4.49 -11.30 -6.27
C ILE A 1 3.94 -12.24 -5.18
N GLN A 2 2.76 -12.85 -5.33
CA GLN A 2 2.15 -13.71 -4.31
C GLN A 2 3.08 -14.84 -3.84
N ARG A 3 3.76 -15.56 -4.76
CA ARG A 3 4.73 -16.61 -4.42
C ARG A 3 5.92 -16.08 -3.63
N MET A 4 6.44 -14.93 -4.01
CA MET A 4 7.54 -14.25 -3.32
C MET A 4 7.15 -13.90 -1.88
N ILE A 5 5.96 -13.33 -1.68
CA ILE A 5 5.43 -13.00 -0.36
C ILE A 5 5.21 -14.26 0.50
N GLN A 6 4.73 -15.35 -0.11
CA GLN A 6 4.52 -16.62 0.61
C GLN A 6 5.83 -17.28 1.04
N LYS A 7 6.85 -17.28 0.19
CA LYS A 7 8.21 -17.77 0.55
C LYS A 7 8.74 -17.06 1.80
N ARG A 8 8.50 -15.78 1.92
CA ARG A 8 8.94 -14.96 3.03
C ARG A 8 8.14 -15.17 4.33
N ARG A 9 6.82 -15.35 4.24
CA ARG A 9 5.96 -15.65 5.40
C ARG A 9 6.38 -16.91 6.15
N SER A 10 6.91 -17.92 5.44
CA SER A 10 7.42 -19.15 6.05
C SER A 10 8.71 -18.96 6.85
N GLN A 11 9.39 -17.81 6.69
CA GLN A 11 10.68 -17.49 7.31
C GLN A 11 10.62 -16.38 8.36
N GLN A 12 9.42 -16.02 8.89
CA GLN A 12 9.23 -15.03 9.97
C GLN A 12 9.67 -13.58 9.67
N ALA A 13 9.68 -13.13 8.44
CA ALA A 13 9.90 -11.72 8.14
C ALA A 13 8.63 -10.91 8.41
N ASP A 14 8.74 -9.92 9.28
CA ASP A 14 7.68 -8.98 9.67
C ASP A 14 7.31 -8.07 8.47
N GLN A 15 6.35 -8.50 7.66
CA GLN A 15 5.82 -7.71 6.55
C GLN A 15 4.76 -6.76 7.08
N ARG A 16 5.19 -5.64 7.64
CA ARG A 16 4.25 -4.72 8.28
C ARG A 16 3.42 -3.93 7.28
N ASN A 17 3.99 -3.57 6.13
CA ASN A 17 3.26 -2.72 5.20
C ASN A 17 3.54 -3.09 3.74
N VAL A 18 2.48 -3.42 3.02
CA VAL A 18 2.46 -3.64 1.58
C VAL A 18 1.27 -2.90 1.01
N THR A 19 1.48 -2.08 0.00
CA THR A 19 0.39 -1.38 -0.67
C THR A 19 0.50 -1.51 -2.19
N ASN A 20 -0.63 -1.35 -2.87
CA ASN A 20 -0.70 -1.34 -4.32
C ASN A 20 -0.67 0.09 -4.84
N PHE A 21 -0.08 0.31 -6.03
CA PHE A 21 -0.10 1.60 -6.69
C PHE A 21 -1.45 1.82 -7.37
N GLY A 22 -2.15 2.85 -6.91
CA GLY A 22 -3.39 3.33 -7.48
C GLY A 22 -3.35 4.84 -7.66
N ALA A 23 -4.50 5.48 -7.58
CA ALA A 23 -4.62 6.94 -7.64
C ALA A 23 -3.74 7.62 -6.58
N GLY A 24 -3.06 8.70 -6.97
CA GLY A 24 -2.07 9.39 -6.14
C GLY A 24 -0.65 8.86 -6.25
N GLY A 25 -0.42 7.77 -7.00
CA GLY A 25 0.90 7.28 -7.40
C GLY A 25 1.85 7.01 -6.23
N VAL A 26 3.09 7.43 -6.39
CA VAL A 26 4.16 7.30 -5.38
C VAL A 26 3.80 7.99 -4.06
N SER A 27 3.18 9.17 -4.15
CA SER A 27 2.84 9.99 -2.97
C SER A 27 1.90 9.26 -2.01
N VAL A 28 0.95 8.48 -2.53
CA VAL A 28 0.02 7.67 -1.74
C VAL A 28 0.60 6.29 -1.47
N ALA A 29 0.94 5.54 -2.51
CA ALA A 29 1.34 4.15 -2.38
C ALA A 29 2.59 3.93 -1.52
N ILE A 30 3.56 4.85 -1.56
CA ILE A 30 4.75 4.82 -0.71
C ILE A 30 4.58 5.75 0.48
N GLY A 31 4.04 6.96 0.25
CA GLY A 31 3.94 8.01 1.26
C GLY A 31 3.09 7.65 2.49
N GLU A 32 2.23 6.65 2.40
CA GLU A 32 1.39 6.16 3.50
C GLU A 32 1.95 4.92 4.21
N LEU A 33 3.11 4.41 3.78
CA LEU A 33 3.67 3.16 4.34
C LEU A 33 4.33 3.35 5.71
N ALA A 34 4.78 4.55 6.03
CA ALA A 34 5.39 4.88 7.32
C ALA A 34 5.27 6.38 7.61
N ASP A 35 5.38 6.75 8.89
CA ASP A 35 5.26 8.15 9.33
C ASP A 35 6.40 9.03 8.81
N GLY A 36 7.62 8.52 8.82
CA GLY A 36 8.80 9.18 8.30
C GLY A 36 9.32 8.49 7.04
N LEU A 37 9.43 9.22 5.92
CA LEU A 37 9.85 8.67 4.62
C LEU A 37 10.68 9.69 3.83
N GLN A 38 11.79 9.22 3.29
CA GLN A 38 12.54 9.91 2.25
C GLN A 38 12.42 9.12 0.95
N ILE A 39 11.79 9.73 -0.06
CA ILE A 39 11.53 9.13 -1.37
C ILE A 39 12.39 9.82 -2.42
N ASP A 40 13.14 9.03 -3.17
CA ASP A 40 13.95 9.47 -4.30
C ASP A 40 13.22 9.19 -5.62
N LEU A 41 12.59 10.23 -6.18
CA LEU A 41 11.80 10.11 -7.41
C LEU A 41 12.65 9.79 -8.64
N ASP A 42 13.97 10.07 -8.60
CA ASP A 42 14.85 9.72 -9.70
C ASP A 42 15.01 8.20 -9.85
N LYS A 43 14.83 7.46 -8.77
CA LYS A 43 14.90 5.99 -8.74
C LYS A 43 13.59 5.29 -9.10
N VAL A 44 12.50 6.02 -9.22
CA VAL A 44 11.20 5.42 -9.59
C VAL A 44 11.26 4.96 -11.05
N PRO A 45 11.04 3.65 -11.33
CA PRO A 45 11.02 3.15 -12.70
C PRO A 45 9.93 3.84 -13.53
N LYS A 46 10.28 4.30 -14.71
CA LYS A 46 9.40 5.06 -15.62
C LYS A 46 9.25 4.33 -16.96
N LYS A 47 8.05 4.31 -17.50
CA LYS A 47 7.78 3.79 -18.86
C LYS A 47 8.09 4.84 -19.93
N TYR A 48 8.07 6.14 -19.57
CA TYR A 48 8.24 7.25 -20.50
C TYR A 48 9.30 8.21 -20.00
N ALA A 49 10.02 8.83 -20.93
CA ALA A 49 10.90 9.95 -20.65
C ALA A 49 10.06 11.26 -20.59
N GLY A 50 10.61 12.29 -19.93
CA GLY A 50 10.03 13.62 -19.95
C GLY A 50 9.10 13.96 -18.77
N LEU A 51 8.80 13.03 -17.89
CA LEU A 51 8.03 13.29 -16.68
C LEU A 51 8.82 14.19 -15.71
N ASP A 52 8.17 15.19 -15.16
CA ASP A 52 8.71 16.00 -14.08
C ASP A 52 8.50 15.35 -12.69
N GLY A 53 9.02 16.00 -11.63
CA GLY A 53 8.94 15.46 -10.29
C GLY A 53 7.50 15.34 -9.77
N THR A 54 6.64 16.27 -10.14
CA THR A 54 5.22 16.26 -9.75
C THR A 54 4.48 15.11 -10.43
N GLU A 55 4.68 14.98 -11.74
CA GLU A 55 4.07 13.89 -12.51
C GLU A 55 4.51 12.52 -12.02
N ILE A 56 5.81 12.34 -11.70
CA ILE A 56 6.32 11.09 -11.12
C ILE A 56 5.69 10.82 -9.76
N ALA A 57 5.53 11.85 -8.93
CA ALA A 57 5.00 11.72 -7.58
C ALA A 57 3.53 11.28 -7.54
N ILE A 58 2.71 11.72 -8.51
CA ILE A 58 1.26 11.47 -8.50
C ILE A 58 0.77 10.50 -9.58
N SER A 59 1.64 10.10 -10.53
CA SER A 59 1.27 9.19 -11.61
C SER A 59 0.83 7.83 -11.09
N GLU A 60 -0.37 7.43 -11.47
CA GLU A 60 -0.83 6.07 -11.28
C GLU A 60 -0.02 5.09 -12.13
N SER A 61 0.36 3.98 -11.56
CA SER A 61 1.07 2.91 -12.26
C SER A 61 0.57 1.55 -11.81
N GLN A 62 -0.40 1.02 -12.52
CA GLN A 62 -1.02 -0.26 -12.23
C GLN A 62 -0.01 -1.42 -12.19
N GLU A 63 -0.37 -2.48 -11.46
CA GLU A 63 0.42 -3.71 -11.30
C GLU A 63 1.78 -3.51 -10.60
N ARG A 64 1.94 -2.44 -9.84
CA ARG A 64 3.07 -2.21 -8.95
C ARG A 64 2.66 -2.36 -7.49
N MET A 65 3.60 -2.77 -6.68
CA MET A 65 3.44 -2.85 -5.23
C MET A 65 4.63 -2.17 -4.56
N ALA A 66 4.34 -1.43 -3.49
CA ALA A 66 5.35 -0.94 -2.57
C ALA A 66 5.39 -1.82 -1.32
N VAL A 67 6.58 -2.11 -0.84
CA VAL A 67 6.81 -3.01 0.31
C VAL A 67 7.87 -2.39 1.21
N VAL A 68 7.62 -2.35 2.50
CA VAL A 68 8.64 -2.03 3.50
C VAL A 68 9.41 -3.29 3.86
N VAL A 69 10.73 -3.21 3.77
CA VAL A 69 11.65 -4.32 4.01
C VAL A 69 12.71 -3.89 5.01
N ASP A 70 12.99 -4.71 6.02
CA ASP A 70 14.10 -4.49 6.95
C ASP A 70 15.41 -4.38 6.16
N PRO A 71 16.30 -3.42 6.46
CA PRO A 71 17.57 -3.25 5.76
C PRO A 71 18.41 -4.52 5.61
N LYS A 72 18.42 -5.41 6.62
CA LYS A 72 19.15 -6.68 6.60
C LYS A 72 18.60 -7.69 5.58
N ASP A 73 17.32 -7.54 5.19
CA ASP A 73 16.60 -8.47 4.32
C ASP A 73 16.48 -7.99 2.87
N VAL A 74 16.97 -6.78 2.56
CA VAL A 74 16.83 -6.17 1.22
C VAL A 74 17.43 -7.04 0.13
N ASP A 75 18.66 -7.53 0.32
CA ASP A 75 19.37 -8.33 -0.70
C ASP A 75 18.65 -9.65 -0.96
N GLU A 76 18.14 -10.29 0.07
CA GLU A 76 17.36 -11.52 -0.07
C GLU A 76 16.03 -11.25 -0.77
N PHE A 77 15.35 -10.15 -0.45
CA PHE A 77 14.13 -9.74 -1.12
C PHE A 77 14.35 -9.48 -2.61
N MET A 78 15.42 -8.77 -2.98
CA MET A 78 15.78 -8.51 -4.37
C MET A 78 16.08 -9.80 -5.14
N LYS A 79 16.74 -10.77 -4.50
CA LYS A 79 16.98 -12.10 -5.05
C LYS A 79 15.66 -12.83 -5.36
N TYR A 80 14.73 -12.87 -4.41
CA TYR A 80 13.43 -13.50 -4.63
C TYR A 80 12.61 -12.81 -5.74
N ALA A 81 12.68 -11.49 -5.84
CA ALA A 81 12.06 -10.76 -6.94
C ALA A 81 12.62 -11.21 -8.29
N SER A 82 13.96 -11.29 -8.40
CA SER A 82 14.64 -11.74 -9.61
C SER A 82 14.29 -13.20 -9.97
N GLU A 83 14.19 -14.10 -9.00
CA GLU A 83 13.80 -15.51 -9.22
C GLU A 83 12.39 -15.65 -9.81
N GLU A 84 11.51 -14.69 -9.51
CA GLU A 84 10.13 -14.64 -10.03
C GLU A 84 9.99 -13.72 -11.26
N ASN A 85 11.10 -13.30 -11.87
CA ASN A 85 11.15 -12.34 -13.00
C ASN A 85 10.43 -11.02 -12.71
N LEU A 86 10.53 -10.52 -11.46
CA LEU A 86 10.00 -9.25 -11.05
C LEU A 86 11.10 -8.21 -10.96
N GLU A 87 10.83 -7.02 -11.50
CA GLU A 87 11.67 -5.85 -11.25
C GLU A 87 11.39 -5.31 -9.84
N ALA A 88 12.43 -5.13 -9.06
CA ALA A 88 12.35 -4.51 -7.74
C ALA A 88 13.41 -3.40 -7.61
N THR A 89 13.00 -2.25 -7.09
CA THR A 89 13.87 -1.07 -6.97
C THR A 89 13.69 -0.43 -5.61
N LYS A 90 14.79 -0.13 -4.93
CA LYS A 90 14.77 0.66 -3.69
C LYS A 90 14.61 2.14 -4.02
N VAL A 91 13.45 2.70 -3.72
CA VAL A 91 13.09 4.09 -4.05
C VAL A 91 12.92 4.98 -2.82
N ALA A 92 12.82 4.39 -1.62
CA ALA A 92 12.59 5.14 -0.40
C ALA A 92 13.35 4.53 0.80
N VAL A 93 13.49 5.34 1.83
CA VAL A 93 14.02 4.94 3.15
C VAL A 93 13.05 5.43 4.22
N VAL A 94 12.72 4.56 5.17
CA VAL A 94 11.97 4.92 6.37
C VAL A 94 12.90 5.65 7.32
N THR A 95 12.43 6.75 7.91
CA THR A 95 13.18 7.62 8.82
C THR A 95 12.46 7.74 10.17
N GLU A 96 13.20 8.10 11.21
CA GLU A 96 12.62 8.38 12.53
C GLU A 96 11.89 9.74 12.58
N ASP A 97 12.32 10.70 11.75
CA ASP A 97 11.64 12.00 11.62
C ASP A 97 10.30 11.80 10.91
N PRO A 98 9.16 12.13 11.54
CA PRO A 98 7.83 11.89 10.98
C PRO A 98 7.50 12.94 9.90
N ARG A 99 8.19 12.87 8.80
CA ARG A 99 8.03 13.74 7.63
C ARG A 99 8.00 12.93 6.34
N LEU A 100 7.15 13.36 5.41
CA LEU A 100 7.21 12.92 4.03
C LEU A 100 8.09 13.87 3.22
N VAL A 101 9.22 13.35 2.76
CA VAL A 101 10.17 14.09 1.94
C VAL A 101 10.30 13.42 0.58
N LEU A 102 10.06 14.18 -0.49
CA LEU A 102 10.29 13.73 -1.85
C LEU A 102 11.40 14.56 -2.48
N SER A 103 12.38 13.89 -3.06
CA SER A 103 13.48 14.51 -3.80
C SER A 103 13.43 14.17 -5.28
N TRP A 104 13.80 15.14 -6.13
CA TRP A 104 13.92 14.99 -7.56
C TRP A 104 15.07 15.84 -8.11
N ARG A 105 15.96 15.23 -8.89
CA ARG A 105 17.17 15.86 -9.44
C ARG A 105 18.02 16.55 -8.36
N GLY A 106 18.18 15.86 -7.23
CA GLY A 106 18.96 16.35 -6.10
C GLY A 106 18.35 17.53 -5.35
N LYS A 107 17.08 17.86 -5.60
CA LYS A 107 16.34 18.91 -4.88
C LYS A 107 15.16 18.28 -4.14
N GLU A 108 14.93 18.76 -2.93
CA GLU A 108 13.72 18.46 -2.19
C GLU A 108 12.56 19.26 -2.79
N ILE A 109 11.53 18.57 -3.25
CA ILE A 109 10.34 19.18 -3.86
C ILE A 109 9.10 19.10 -2.98
N VAL A 110 9.09 18.16 -2.01
CA VAL A 110 8.06 18.04 -0.98
C VAL A 110 8.75 17.78 0.35
N ASN A 111 8.29 18.47 1.41
CA ASN A 111 8.72 18.24 2.78
C ASN A 111 7.59 18.63 3.74
N LEU A 112 6.75 17.64 4.07
CA LEU A 112 5.54 17.81 4.87
C LEU A 112 5.65 17.01 6.17
N SER A 113 5.22 17.60 7.28
CA SER A 113 5.11 16.85 8.52
C SER A 113 3.95 15.84 8.47
N ARG A 114 4.10 14.72 9.14
CA ARG A 114 3.02 13.71 9.25
C ARG A 114 1.79 14.30 9.94
N ALA A 115 1.98 15.10 10.99
CA ALA A 115 0.90 15.77 11.68
C ALA A 115 0.03 16.66 10.76
N PHE A 116 0.65 17.31 9.77
CA PHE A 116 -0.10 18.09 8.77
C PHE A 116 -0.88 17.16 7.83
N LEU A 117 -0.26 16.09 7.35
CA LEU A 117 -0.90 15.13 6.43
C LEU A 117 -2.11 14.43 7.08
N ASP A 118 -1.99 14.04 8.34
CA ASP A 118 -3.06 13.32 9.07
C ASP A 118 -4.28 14.20 9.35
N THR A 119 -4.11 15.52 9.43
CA THR A 119 -5.19 16.44 9.80
C THR A 119 -5.58 17.40 8.68
N ASN A 120 -4.89 17.38 7.53
CA ASN A 120 -4.97 18.43 6.51
C ASN A 120 -4.83 19.85 7.10
N GLY A 121 -4.06 19.98 8.18
CA GLY A 121 -3.87 21.23 8.92
C GLY A 121 -5.04 21.61 9.84
N ALA A 122 -6.09 20.81 9.96
CA ALA A 122 -7.23 21.06 10.83
C ALA A 122 -7.42 19.91 11.83
N HIS A 123 -7.44 20.22 13.14
CA HIS A 123 -7.80 19.27 14.18
C HIS A 123 -9.32 19.08 14.20
N GLN A 124 -9.77 17.85 14.07
CA GLN A 124 -11.18 17.48 14.20
C GLN A 124 -11.32 16.45 15.32
N GLU A 125 -12.25 16.70 16.23
CA GLU A 125 -12.60 15.77 17.29
C GLU A 125 -14.08 15.40 17.16
N THR A 126 -14.38 14.12 17.31
CA THR A 126 -15.76 13.64 17.34
C THR A 126 -15.91 12.53 18.37
N THR A 127 -17.10 12.46 18.95
CA THR A 127 -17.46 11.36 19.84
C THR A 127 -18.43 10.45 19.10
N VAL A 128 -18.10 9.18 18.99
CA VAL A 128 -18.91 8.18 18.32
C VAL A 128 -19.40 7.16 19.33
N ALA A 129 -20.73 6.96 19.39
CA ALA A 129 -21.32 5.82 20.08
C ALA A 129 -21.45 4.67 19.08
N VAL A 130 -20.88 3.52 19.41
CA VAL A 130 -20.94 2.32 18.56
C VAL A 130 -21.82 1.29 19.25
N ASP A 131 -22.97 1.01 18.66
CA ASP A 131 -23.81 -0.11 19.08
C ASP A 131 -23.32 -1.41 18.44
N ILE A 132 -23.26 -2.46 19.24
CA ILE A 132 -22.88 -3.79 18.74
C ILE A 132 -24.06 -4.32 17.91
N PRO A 133 -23.91 -4.52 16.59
CA PRO A 133 -24.99 -5.04 15.77
C PRO A 133 -25.36 -6.47 16.21
N ASN A 134 -26.64 -6.79 16.15
CA ASN A 134 -27.09 -8.14 16.45
C ASN A 134 -26.48 -9.10 15.42
N ARG A 135 -25.74 -10.09 15.91
CA ARG A 135 -25.07 -11.08 15.05
C ARG A 135 -26.03 -11.81 14.10
N LYS A 136 -27.30 -11.97 14.50
CA LYS A 136 -28.33 -12.64 13.68
C LYS A 136 -28.72 -11.81 12.44
N ASP A 137 -28.57 -10.49 12.51
CA ASP A 137 -28.93 -9.57 11.43
C ASP A 137 -27.77 -9.35 10.45
N SER A 138 -26.62 -9.98 10.72
CA SER A 138 -25.45 -9.90 9.83
C SER A 138 -25.67 -10.72 8.57
N ILE A 139 -25.37 -10.12 7.39
CA ILE A 139 -25.36 -10.83 6.09
C ILE A 139 -24.37 -12.00 6.05
N LEU A 140 -23.41 -12.03 6.99
CA LEU A 140 -22.42 -13.11 7.12
C LEU A 140 -22.96 -14.32 7.88
N VAL A 141 -24.05 -14.17 8.64
CA VAL A 141 -24.74 -15.27 9.29
C VAL A 141 -25.70 -15.87 8.27
N ARG A 142 -25.27 -16.92 7.62
CA ARG A 142 -26.09 -17.65 6.65
C ARG A 142 -26.79 -18.79 7.33
N GLU A 143 -28.08 -18.96 7.06
CA GLU A 143 -28.78 -20.20 7.35
C GLU A 143 -28.20 -21.34 6.51
N ASP A 144 -28.09 -22.53 7.10
CA ASP A 144 -27.67 -23.72 6.37
C ASP A 144 -28.65 -23.99 5.23
N VAL A 145 -28.13 -23.96 4.02
CA VAL A 145 -28.92 -24.24 2.82
C VAL A 145 -29.12 -25.72 2.70
N LYS A 146 -30.32 -26.20 3.02
CA LYS A 146 -30.69 -27.61 2.94
C LYS A 146 -30.72 -28.15 1.50
N ASP A 147 -31.14 -27.31 0.55
CA ASP A 147 -31.12 -27.62 -0.88
C ASP A 147 -30.50 -26.47 -1.68
N VAL A 148 -29.27 -26.70 -2.12
CA VAL A 148 -28.51 -25.73 -2.91
C VAL A 148 -29.16 -25.50 -4.28
N ARG A 149 -29.74 -26.55 -4.88
CA ARG A 149 -30.38 -26.48 -6.20
C ARG A 149 -31.63 -25.62 -6.17
N GLU A 150 -32.48 -25.82 -5.16
CA GLU A 150 -33.71 -25.03 -4.97
C GLU A 150 -33.39 -23.57 -4.76
N LYS A 151 -32.39 -23.28 -3.93
CA LYS A 151 -31.93 -21.89 -3.69
C LYS A 151 -31.40 -21.25 -4.98
N TRP A 152 -30.61 -21.95 -5.78
CA TRP A 152 -30.12 -21.46 -7.05
C TRP A 152 -31.25 -21.19 -8.05
N LEU A 153 -32.19 -22.10 -8.17
CA LEU A 153 -33.35 -21.90 -9.03
C LEU A 153 -34.24 -20.73 -8.58
N GLY A 154 -34.32 -20.48 -7.27
CA GLY A 154 -34.97 -19.29 -6.73
C GLY A 154 -34.29 -18.01 -7.14
N MET A 155 -32.96 -17.93 -7.03
CA MET A 155 -32.18 -16.74 -7.43
C MET A 155 -32.22 -16.43 -8.93
N LEU A 156 -32.52 -17.41 -9.79
CA LEU A 156 -32.64 -17.22 -11.24
C LEU A 156 -34.05 -16.80 -11.69
N LYS A 157 -35.02 -16.75 -10.77
CA LYS A 157 -36.41 -16.36 -11.07
C LYS A 157 -36.71 -14.90 -10.74
N ASP A 158 -35.84 -14.25 -9.95
CA ASP A 158 -35.86 -12.82 -9.63
C ASP A 158 -34.99 -12.04 -10.62
#